data_049184a8920887f614d6839654b3b3ef
#
_entry.id   049184a8920887f614d6839654b3b3ef
#
_cell.length_a   1.000
_cell.length_b   1.000
_cell.length_c   1.000
_cell.angle_alpha   90.00
_cell.angle_beta   90.00
_cell.angle_gamma   90.00
#
_symmetry.space_group_name_H-M   'P 1'
#
loop_
_entity.id
_entity.type
_entity.pdbx_description
1 polymer ?
#
loop_
_entity_poly.entity_id
_entity_poly.type
_entity_poly.pdbx_seq_one_letter_code
_entity_poly.pdbx_strand_id
1 'polypeptide(L)'
;MKKLFAFFKLVRWPNLLITALMMSLVCHSIMGVESSIGFTLLIISMVFVVAGGYVINDIFDKDIDEFNKPDKLIVGKIFTERQCKVFYWTLTIIGLACSLAASLIICGRRFIPVFSFMPLLACLFYSYSSRYKREPVIGNLIVSLSVALAVFLPWISQVLSMLGNEQMIIENQEWMRVTLRIVLIYTVFAFMMTLIREIVKDMEDVKGDGRFHCRTIPVVWGMKTAQIIVIALSFVTCLGISIIEEKLSKDFGFTITSYMLIASGFLLFGCVLVANTYSLITDKRARNDKQFHIQSIVLKISMLIGVLSMIFIK
;
A
#
# COMPACT_ATOMS: atom_id res chain seq x y z
N MET A 1 -20.09 12.41 18.31
CA MET A 1 -19.76 11.03 17.88
C MET A 1 -19.81 10.82 16.36
N LYS A 2 -20.90 11.21 15.64
CA LYS A 2 -21.02 10.99 14.17
C LYS A 2 -19.88 11.60 13.33
N LYS A 3 -19.46 12.86 13.61
CA LYS A 3 -18.35 13.51 12.88
C LYS A 3 -16.99 12.83 13.13
N LEU A 4 -16.71 12.42 14.37
CA LEU A 4 -15.46 11.72 14.70
C LEU A 4 -15.36 10.39 13.93
N PHE A 5 -16.43 9.60 13.92
CA PHE A 5 -16.48 8.35 13.17
C PHE A 5 -16.34 8.58 11.65
N ALA A 6 -16.97 9.65 11.13
CA ALA A 6 -16.82 10.03 9.73
C ALA A 6 -15.38 10.45 9.38
N PHE A 7 -14.67 11.14 10.29
CA PHE A 7 -13.26 11.47 10.10
C PHE A 7 -12.37 10.21 10.02
N PHE A 8 -12.53 9.26 10.95
CA PHE A 8 -11.80 8.00 10.89
C PHE A 8 -12.08 7.21 9.60
N LYS A 9 -13.33 7.26 9.11
CA LYS A 9 -13.69 6.65 7.84
C LYS A 9 -13.04 7.37 6.65
N LEU A 10 -13.00 8.70 6.66
CA LEU A 10 -12.36 9.55 5.64
C LEU A 10 -10.87 9.22 5.50
N VAL A 11 -10.15 9.11 6.62
CA VAL A 11 -8.72 8.76 6.59
C VAL A 11 -8.46 7.27 6.42
N ARG A 12 -9.51 6.43 6.29
CA ARG A 12 -9.41 4.97 6.10
C ARG A 12 -8.54 4.30 7.17
N TRP A 13 -8.83 4.58 8.47
CA TRP A 13 -8.04 4.17 9.63
C TRP A 13 -7.57 2.71 9.63
N PRO A 14 -8.32 1.67 9.13
CA PRO A 14 -7.80 0.31 9.09
C PRO A 14 -6.58 0.16 8.16
N ASN A 15 -6.54 0.90 7.05
CA ASN A 15 -5.39 0.88 6.16
C ASN A 15 -4.18 1.56 6.81
N LEU A 16 -4.39 2.65 7.57
CA LEU A 16 -3.34 3.32 8.33
C LEU A 16 -2.72 2.41 9.40
N LEU A 17 -3.56 1.63 10.10
CA LEU A 17 -3.07 0.63 11.07
C LEU A 17 -2.23 -0.46 10.39
N ILE A 18 -2.65 -0.96 9.22
CA ILE A 18 -1.88 -1.95 8.46
C ILE A 18 -0.53 -1.36 8.03
N THR A 19 -0.51 -0.10 7.58
CA THR A 19 0.73 0.58 7.20
C THR A 19 1.67 0.74 8.40
N ALA A 20 1.16 1.19 9.54
CA ALA A 20 1.94 1.32 10.77
C ALA A 20 2.49 -0.03 11.26
N LEU A 21 1.64 -1.07 11.27
CA LEU A 21 2.02 -2.42 11.66
C LEU A 21 3.13 -2.97 10.74
N MET A 22 2.95 -2.84 9.43
CA MET A 22 3.91 -3.30 8.43
C MET A 22 5.28 -2.64 8.62
N MET A 23 5.34 -1.31 8.77
CA MET A 23 6.60 -0.61 9.02
C MET A 23 7.21 -0.99 10.36
N SER A 24 6.41 -1.17 11.42
CA SER A 24 6.87 -1.63 12.73
C SER A 24 7.47 -3.02 12.65
N LEU A 25 6.85 -3.95 11.93
CA LEU A 25 7.38 -5.30 11.75
C LEU A 25 8.68 -5.31 10.94
N VAL A 26 8.80 -4.46 9.93
CA VAL A 26 10.09 -4.27 9.23
C VAL A 26 11.17 -3.83 10.20
N CYS A 27 10.90 -2.82 11.04
CA CYS A 27 11.87 -2.33 12.02
C CYS A 27 12.27 -3.41 13.04
N HIS A 28 11.28 -4.04 13.67
CA HIS A 28 11.54 -4.93 14.80
C HIS A 28 11.89 -6.36 14.39
N SER A 29 11.10 -6.97 13.48
CA SER A 29 11.27 -8.38 13.13
C SER A 29 12.35 -8.62 12.08
N ILE A 30 12.49 -7.73 11.08
CA ILE A 30 13.47 -7.91 10.01
C ILE A 30 14.79 -7.22 10.34
N MET A 31 14.73 -5.98 10.80
CA MET A 31 15.94 -5.17 11.03
C MET A 31 16.53 -5.39 12.44
N GLY A 32 15.76 -5.93 13.37
CA GLY A 32 16.17 -6.10 14.77
C GLY A 32 16.41 -4.77 15.50
N VAL A 33 15.81 -3.67 15.01
CA VAL A 33 15.96 -2.37 15.64
C VAL A 33 15.09 -2.30 16.89
N GLU A 34 15.74 -2.07 18.03
CA GLU A 34 15.01 -1.77 19.26
C GLU A 34 14.20 -0.49 19.13
N SER A 35 13.21 -0.29 20.02
CA SER A 35 12.32 0.88 19.94
C SER A 35 13.12 2.18 19.93
N SER A 36 13.07 2.87 18.79
CA SER A 36 13.74 4.14 18.56
C SER A 36 12.74 5.23 18.29
N ILE A 37 12.90 6.37 18.96
CA ILE A 37 12.06 7.56 18.73
C ILE A 37 12.11 7.98 17.25
N GLY A 38 13.29 7.90 16.60
CA GLY A 38 13.44 8.22 15.18
C GLY A 38 12.56 7.37 14.28
N PHE A 39 12.58 6.04 14.43
CA PHE A 39 11.74 5.14 13.63
C PHE A 39 10.26 5.25 13.99
N THR A 40 9.92 5.47 15.26
CA THR A 40 8.54 5.75 15.67
C THR A 40 7.98 7.00 14.99
N LEU A 41 8.74 8.09 14.95
CA LEU A 41 8.36 9.32 14.25
C LEU A 41 8.30 9.11 12.73
N LEU A 42 9.14 8.26 12.16
CA LEU A 42 9.09 7.91 10.73
C LEU A 42 7.78 7.19 10.38
N ILE A 43 7.36 6.23 11.22
CA ILE A 43 6.07 5.53 11.08
C ILE A 43 4.89 6.50 11.22
N ILE A 44 4.92 7.35 12.23
CA ILE A 44 3.89 8.38 12.45
C ILE A 44 3.81 9.31 11.24
N SER A 45 4.95 9.77 10.72
CA SER A 45 5.04 10.60 9.53
C SER A 45 4.35 9.94 8.33
N MET A 46 4.65 8.67 8.06
CA MET A 46 4.02 7.90 6.98
C MET A 46 2.50 7.83 7.15
N VAL A 47 2.02 7.52 8.37
CA VAL A 47 0.59 7.44 8.68
C VAL A 47 -0.12 8.76 8.39
N PHE A 48 0.46 9.88 8.79
CA PHE A 48 -0.13 11.21 8.57
C PHE A 48 -0.13 11.61 7.09
N VAL A 49 0.96 11.36 6.36
CA VAL A 49 1.05 11.66 4.91
C VAL A 49 0.05 10.80 4.12
N VAL A 50 -0.05 9.50 4.43
CA VAL A 50 -1.02 8.60 3.79
C VAL A 50 -2.46 8.99 4.13
N ALA A 51 -2.73 9.39 5.38
CA ALA A 51 -4.04 9.92 5.79
C ALA A 51 -4.42 11.16 4.97
N GLY A 52 -3.49 12.11 4.80
CA GLY A 52 -3.65 13.26 3.89
C GLY A 52 -3.93 12.81 2.45
N GLY A 53 -3.22 11.79 1.97
CA GLY A 53 -3.44 11.18 0.65
C GLY A 53 -4.86 10.66 0.46
N TYR A 54 -5.46 10.01 1.45
CA TYR A 54 -6.86 9.60 1.39
C TYR A 54 -7.83 10.79 1.36
N VAL A 55 -7.57 11.81 2.17
CA VAL A 55 -8.44 13.01 2.21
C VAL A 55 -8.42 13.74 0.87
N ILE A 56 -7.23 13.97 0.27
CA ILE A 56 -7.14 14.65 -1.02
C ILE A 56 -7.79 13.84 -2.13
N ASN A 57 -7.64 12.50 -2.11
CA ASN A 57 -8.31 11.63 -3.06
C ASN A 57 -9.84 11.78 -2.99
N ASP A 58 -10.42 11.73 -1.79
CA ASP A 58 -11.87 11.83 -1.62
C ASP A 58 -12.40 13.25 -1.98
N ILE A 59 -11.57 14.30 -1.90
CA ILE A 59 -11.93 15.65 -2.39
C ILE A 59 -12.06 15.65 -3.92
N PHE A 60 -11.10 15.06 -4.65
CA PHE A 60 -11.13 15.00 -6.11
C PHE A 60 -12.15 14.01 -6.65
N ASP A 61 -12.50 12.97 -5.87
CA ASP A 61 -13.46 11.94 -6.24
C ASP A 61 -14.89 12.26 -5.88
N LYS A 62 -15.18 13.41 -5.26
CA LYS A 62 -16.51 13.76 -4.73
C LYS A 62 -17.65 13.44 -5.70
N ASP A 63 -17.56 13.90 -6.95
CA ASP A 63 -18.63 13.74 -7.94
C ASP A 63 -18.75 12.27 -8.41
N ILE A 64 -17.63 11.56 -8.50
CA ILE A 64 -17.59 10.12 -8.84
C ILE A 64 -18.20 9.30 -7.73
N ASP A 65 -17.84 9.60 -6.47
CA ASP A 65 -18.33 8.89 -5.30
C ASP A 65 -19.82 9.18 -5.02
N GLU A 66 -20.30 10.39 -5.33
CA GLU A 66 -21.72 10.72 -5.27
C GLU A 66 -22.54 9.85 -6.22
N PHE A 67 -22.00 9.53 -7.38
CA PHE A 67 -22.64 8.65 -8.35
C PHE A 67 -22.53 7.15 -7.98
N ASN A 68 -21.30 6.69 -7.65
CA ASN A 68 -21.06 5.27 -7.40
C ASN A 68 -21.56 4.78 -6.04
N LYS A 69 -21.40 5.60 -5.01
CA LYS A 69 -21.60 5.20 -3.60
C LYS A 69 -22.21 6.34 -2.76
N PRO A 70 -23.41 6.86 -3.11
CA PRO A 70 -24.02 8.06 -2.49
C PRO A 70 -24.20 7.92 -0.97
N ASP A 71 -24.43 6.69 -0.47
CA ASP A 71 -24.59 6.41 0.96
C ASP A 71 -23.27 6.47 1.75
N LYS A 72 -22.13 6.33 1.06
CA LYS A 72 -20.80 6.35 1.67
C LYS A 72 -20.12 7.72 1.55
N LEU A 73 -20.74 8.69 0.89
CA LEU A 73 -20.19 10.03 0.66
C LEU A 73 -19.98 10.79 1.97
N ILE A 74 -18.75 11.28 2.17
CA ILE A 74 -18.36 12.05 3.37
C ILE A 74 -18.11 13.51 2.99
N VAL A 75 -17.35 13.76 1.92
CA VAL A 75 -17.02 15.09 1.41
C VAL A 75 -18.27 15.71 0.76
N GLY A 76 -18.64 16.91 1.22
CA GLY A 76 -19.88 17.59 0.78
C GLY A 76 -21.12 17.19 1.56
N LYS A 77 -21.19 16.00 2.17
CA LYS A 77 -22.35 15.53 2.94
C LYS A 77 -22.17 15.69 4.46
N ILE A 78 -21.02 15.30 5.00
CA ILE A 78 -20.73 15.37 6.45
C ILE A 78 -19.74 16.50 6.75
N PHE A 79 -18.70 16.61 5.94
CA PHE A 79 -17.72 17.70 6.00
C PHE A 79 -17.76 18.50 4.71
N THR A 80 -17.67 19.82 4.83
CA THR A 80 -17.54 20.70 3.67
C THR A 80 -16.19 20.46 3.00
N GLU A 81 -16.08 20.75 1.71
CA GLU A 81 -14.82 20.65 0.97
C GLU A 81 -13.71 21.49 1.60
N ARG A 82 -14.06 22.69 2.11
CA ARG A 82 -13.13 23.56 2.85
C ARG A 82 -12.58 22.89 4.10
N GLN A 83 -13.42 22.21 4.88
CA GLN A 83 -12.98 21.45 6.06
C GLN A 83 -12.04 20.30 5.66
N CYS A 84 -12.37 19.57 4.60
CA CYS A 84 -11.52 18.50 4.09
C CYS A 84 -10.16 19.02 3.60
N LYS A 85 -10.11 20.18 2.93
CA LYS A 85 -8.85 20.86 2.55
C LYS A 85 -8.00 21.22 3.79
N VAL A 86 -8.64 21.71 4.86
CA VAL A 86 -7.94 21.96 6.14
C VAL A 86 -7.39 20.66 6.71
N PHE A 87 -8.18 19.57 6.73
CA PHE A 87 -7.69 18.26 7.20
C PHE A 87 -6.49 17.77 6.38
N TYR A 88 -6.56 17.86 5.06
CA TYR A 88 -5.46 17.50 4.16
C TYR A 88 -4.16 18.22 4.53
N TRP A 89 -4.20 19.55 4.58
CA TRP A 89 -3.02 20.35 4.89
C TRP A 89 -2.50 20.09 6.30
N THR A 90 -3.38 20.00 7.30
CA THR A 90 -2.99 19.72 8.69
C THR A 90 -2.28 18.37 8.81
N LEU A 91 -2.87 17.31 8.23
CA LEU A 91 -2.28 15.98 8.27
C LEU A 91 -0.92 15.95 7.53
N THR A 92 -0.86 16.54 6.35
CA THR A 92 0.37 16.59 5.55
C THR A 92 1.48 17.36 6.27
N ILE A 93 1.19 18.54 6.83
CA ILE A 93 2.17 19.37 7.56
C ILE A 93 2.68 18.63 8.80
N ILE A 94 1.80 18.02 9.59
CA ILE A 94 2.21 17.21 10.76
C ILE A 94 3.09 16.04 10.30
N GLY A 95 2.70 15.34 9.24
CA GLY A 95 3.50 14.25 8.68
C GLY A 95 4.89 14.71 8.24
N LEU A 96 5.00 15.84 7.55
CA LEU A 96 6.29 16.40 7.14
C LEU A 96 7.14 16.85 8.32
N ALA A 97 6.54 17.46 9.35
CA ALA A 97 7.25 17.84 10.58
C ALA A 97 7.81 16.61 11.31
N CYS A 98 7.00 15.55 11.46
CA CYS A 98 7.44 14.27 12.02
C CYS A 98 8.56 13.63 11.18
N SER A 99 8.49 13.71 9.85
CA SER A 99 9.52 13.21 8.95
C SER A 99 10.84 13.96 9.13
N LEU A 100 10.80 15.28 9.24
CA LEU A 100 11.96 16.10 9.49
C LEU A 100 12.62 15.71 10.83
N ALA A 101 11.85 15.62 11.90
CA ALA A 101 12.33 15.21 13.21
C ALA A 101 12.92 13.78 13.17
N ALA A 102 12.21 12.83 12.55
CA ALA A 102 12.68 11.46 12.37
C ALA A 102 14.03 11.40 11.65
N SER A 103 14.13 12.07 10.51
CA SER A 103 15.34 12.04 9.68
C SER A 103 16.54 12.71 10.34
N LEU A 104 16.32 13.78 11.12
CA LEU A 104 17.36 14.41 11.94
C LEU A 104 17.84 13.48 13.06
N ILE A 105 16.93 12.74 13.71
CA ILE A 105 17.30 11.79 14.77
C ILE A 105 18.04 10.57 14.20
N ILE A 106 17.57 10.03 13.06
CA ILE A 106 18.15 8.82 12.44
C ILE A 106 19.50 9.12 11.76
N CYS A 107 19.59 10.21 10.98
CA CYS A 107 20.71 10.49 10.09
C CYS A 107 21.53 11.74 10.47
N GLY A 108 21.14 12.47 11.52
CA GLY A 108 21.83 13.69 11.95
C GLY A 108 21.94 14.71 10.81
N ARG A 109 23.18 15.18 10.55
CA ARG A 109 23.45 16.17 9.49
C ARG A 109 23.11 15.69 8.07
N ARG A 110 22.99 14.37 7.85
CA ARG A 110 22.66 13.77 6.55
C ARG A 110 21.17 13.43 6.39
N PHE A 111 20.30 14.18 7.04
CA PHE A 111 18.86 13.93 7.09
C PHE A 111 18.13 14.09 5.75
N ILE A 112 18.67 14.88 4.81
CA ILE A 112 17.97 15.28 3.57
C ILE A 112 17.47 14.07 2.76
N PRO A 113 18.26 13.02 2.48
CA PRO A 113 17.76 11.89 1.68
C PRO A 113 16.56 11.21 2.32
N VAL A 114 16.56 10.97 3.63
CA VAL A 114 15.42 10.34 4.34
C VAL A 114 14.23 11.28 4.38
N PHE A 115 14.45 12.56 4.70
CA PHE A 115 13.38 13.55 4.74
C PHE A 115 12.66 13.68 3.39
N SER A 116 13.41 13.67 2.26
CA SER A 116 12.86 13.92 0.92
C SER A 116 11.81 12.89 0.47
N PHE A 117 11.76 11.69 1.07
CA PHE A 117 10.76 10.68 0.74
C PHE A 117 9.32 11.14 1.04
N MET A 118 9.09 11.83 2.16
CA MET A 118 7.74 12.23 2.55
C MET A 118 7.16 13.37 1.70
N PRO A 119 7.88 14.47 1.41
CA PRO A 119 7.41 15.47 0.45
C PRO A 119 7.14 14.87 -0.93
N LEU A 120 8.03 13.99 -1.42
CA LEU A 120 7.83 13.30 -2.68
C LEU A 120 6.56 12.47 -2.67
N LEU A 121 6.31 11.70 -1.62
CA LEU A 121 5.12 10.88 -1.46
C LEU A 121 3.84 11.75 -1.39
N ALA A 122 3.87 12.86 -0.67
CA ALA A 122 2.76 13.81 -0.62
C ALA A 122 2.46 14.40 -2.00
N CYS A 123 3.50 14.78 -2.78
CA CYS A 123 3.36 15.23 -4.16
C CYS A 123 2.79 14.13 -5.07
N LEU A 124 3.22 12.86 -4.89
CA LEU A 124 2.69 11.74 -5.66
C LEU A 124 1.20 11.51 -5.37
N PHE A 125 0.75 11.57 -4.12
CA PHE A 125 -0.67 11.42 -3.78
C PHE A 125 -1.51 12.56 -4.32
N TYR A 126 -1.01 13.80 -4.27
CA TYR A 126 -1.70 14.94 -4.88
C TYR A 126 -1.80 14.77 -6.40
N SER A 127 -0.71 14.46 -7.07
CA SER A 127 -0.64 14.26 -8.52
C SER A 127 -1.49 13.06 -8.98
N TYR A 128 -1.49 11.98 -8.19
CA TYR A 128 -2.38 10.83 -8.39
C TYR A 128 -3.83 11.28 -8.40
N SER A 129 -4.28 11.96 -7.32
CA SER A 129 -5.68 12.35 -7.15
C SER A 129 -6.15 13.36 -8.19
N SER A 130 -5.29 14.33 -8.55
CA SER A 130 -5.63 15.41 -9.49
C SER A 130 -5.61 14.97 -10.97
N ARG A 131 -4.71 14.04 -11.33
CA ARG A 131 -4.45 13.69 -12.74
C ARG A 131 -4.33 12.19 -12.99
N TYR A 132 -3.36 11.53 -12.35
CA TYR A 132 -2.91 10.19 -12.76
C TYR A 132 -3.90 9.07 -12.46
N LYS A 133 -4.84 9.28 -11.54
CA LYS A 133 -5.95 8.35 -11.32
C LYS A 133 -6.82 8.15 -12.58
N ARG A 134 -6.86 9.15 -13.45
CA ARG A 134 -7.63 9.12 -14.72
C ARG A 134 -6.85 8.52 -15.89
N GLU A 135 -5.58 8.14 -15.68
CA GLU A 135 -4.74 7.55 -16.71
C GLU A 135 -4.60 6.03 -16.51
N PRO A 136 -4.67 5.24 -17.59
CA PRO A 136 -4.60 3.79 -17.46
C PRO A 136 -3.22 3.38 -16.91
N VAL A 137 -3.22 2.41 -16.01
CA VAL A 137 -2.02 1.82 -15.39
C VAL A 137 -1.26 2.75 -14.43
N ILE A 138 -1.03 4.02 -14.80
CA ILE A 138 -0.18 4.95 -14.04
C ILE A 138 -0.73 5.14 -12.62
N GLY A 139 -2.03 5.32 -12.46
CA GLY A 139 -2.66 5.44 -11.15
C GLY A 139 -2.40 4.23 -10.25
N ASN A 140 -2.62 3.04 -10.79
CA ASN A 140 -2.41 1.77 -10.06
C ASN A 140 -0.94 1.59 -9.67
N LEU A 141 0.00 1.97 -10.56
CA LEU A 141 1.44 1.92 -10.28
C LEU A 141 1.84 2.90 -9.17
N ILE A 142 1.33 4.14 -9.17
CA ILE A 142 1.64 5.13 -8.12
C ILE A 142 1.21 4.63 -6.75
N VAL A 143 -0.01 4.11 -6.61
CA VAL A 143 -0.50 3.57 -5.33
C VAL A 143 0.33 2.37 -4.90
N SER A 144 0.61 1.44 -5.81
CA SER A 144 1.38 0.23 -5.51
C SER A 144 2.82 0.54 -5.13
N LEU A 145 3.47 1.47 -5.82
CA LEU A 145 4.81 1.95 -5.50
C LEU A 145 4.84 2.66 -4.14
N SER A 146 3.81 3.44 -3.81
CA SER A 146 3.72 4.12 -2.51
C SER A 146 3.67 3.14 -1.35
N VAL A 147 2.93 2.03 -1.49
CA VAL A 147 2.88 0.97 -0.47
C VAL A 147 4.20 0.21 -0.40
N ALA A 148 4.82 -0.10 -1.54
CA ALA A 148 6.14 -0.72 -1.59
C ALA A 148 7.22 0.14 -0.92
N LEU A 149 7.20 1.46 -1.16
CA LEU A 149 8.10 2.41 -0.50
C LEU A 149 7.90 2.46 1.01
N ALA A 150 6.67 2.31 1.51
CA ALA A 150 6.41 2.25 2.94
C ALA A 150 7.08 1.02 3.60
N VAL A 151 7.18 -0.13 2.89
CA VAL A 151 7.93 -1.30 3.35
C VAL A 151 9.44 -1.05 3.35
N PHE A 152 9.94 -0.44 2.28
CA PHE A 152 11.38 -0.25 2.05
C PHE A 152 11.99 0.89 2.86
N LEU A 153 11.20 1.92 3.19
CA LEU A 153 11.68 3.16 3.80
C LEU A 153 12.42 2.98 5.14
N PRO A 154 11.97 2.15 6.10
CA PRO A 154 12.71 1.94 7.34
C PRO A 154 14.12 1.42 7.07
N TRP A 155 14.25 0.43 6.20
CA TRP A 155 15.53 -0.20 5.87
C TRP A 155 16.49 0.79 5.22
N ILE A 156 16.06 1.50 4.19
CA ILE A 156 16.93 2.49 3.52
C ILE A 156 17.32 3.63 4.46
N SER A 157 16.42 4.02 5.39
CA SER A 157 16.73 5.04 6.40
C SER A 157 17.85 4.60 7.33
N GLN A 158 17.86 3.33 7.75
CA GLN A 158 18.93 2.75 8.57
C GLN A 158 20.25 2.70 7.80
N VAL A 159 20.25 2.28 6.54
CA VAL A 159 21.46 2.25 5.71
C VAL A 159 21.99 3.66 5.48
N LEU A 160 21.13 4.62 5.19
CA LEU A 160 21.52 6.03 5.01
C LEU A 160 22.12 6.65 6.30
N SER A 161 21.73 6.17 7.48
CA SER A 161 22.32 6.61 8.75
C SER A 161 23.77 6.17 8.92
N MET A 162 24.16 5.04 8.32
CA MET A 162 25.52 4.50 8.37
C MET A 162 26.48 5.18 7.38
N LEU A 163 25.95 5.92 6.39
CA LEU A 163 26.77 6.57 5.38
C LEU A 163 27.77 7.56 6.01
N GLY A 164 29.04 7.43 5.62
CA GLY A 164 30.16 8.25 6.07
C GLY A 164 30.83 7.74 7.34
N ASN A 165 30.47 6.54 7.81
CA ASN A 165 31.27 5.77 8.74
C ASN A 165 31.60 4.43 8.06
N GLU A 166 32.78 4.36 7.42
CA GLU A 166 33.22 3.18 6.66
C GLU A 166 33.31 1.94 7.54
N GLN A 167 33.78 2.08 8.77
CA GLN A 167 33.87 0.98 9.72
C GLN A 167 32.48 0.40 10.03
N MET A 168 31.49 1.26 10.26
CA MET A 168 30.12 0.84 10.54
C MET A 168 29.48 0.11 9.34
N ILE A 169 29.80 0.54 8.11
CA ILE A 169 29.34 -0.15 6.90
C ILE A 169 29.98 -1.54 6.79
N ILE A 170 31.28 -1.66 7.03
CA ILE A 170 32.00 -2.95 6.97
C ILE A 170 31.47 -3.92 8.04
N GLU A 171 31.31 -3.47 9.27
CA GLU A 171 30.82 -4.29 10.39
C GLU A 171 29.37 -4.77 10.15
N ASN A 172 28.55 -3.99 9.47
CA ASN A 172 27.14 -4.33 9.19
C ASN A 172 26.89 -4.88 7.78
N GLN A 173 27.91 -5.22 7.02
CA GLN A 173 27.76 -5.66 5.63
C GLN A 173 26.88 -6.90 5.48
N GLU A 174 27.07 -7.91 6.35
CA GLU A 174 26.26 -9.13 6.33
C GLU A 174 24.81 -8.85 6.74
N TRP A 175 24.61 -8.08 7.80
CA TRP A 175 23.28 -7.62 8.22
C TRP A 175 22.55 -6.89 7.07
N MET A 176 23.21 -5.95 6.39
CA MET A 176 22.63 -5.23 5.25
C MET A 176 22.23 -6.19 4.13
N ARG A 177 23.08 -7.18 3.81
CA ARG A 177 22.83 -8.14 2.75
C ARG A 177 21.63 -9.05 3.05
N VAL A 178 21.56 -9.58 4.27
CA VAL A 178 20.48 -10.48 4.70
C VAL A 178 19.16 -9.74 4.80
N THR A 179 19.14 -8.61 5.52
CA THR A 179 17.91 -7.82 5.71
C THR A 179 17.40 -7.21 4.41
N LEU A 180 18.30 -6.78 3.50
CA LEU A 180 17.90 -6.30 2.16
C LEU A 180 17.12 -7.36 1.39
N ARG A 181 17.60 -8.61 1.37
CA ARG A 181 16.91 -9.69 0.66
C ARG A 181 15.50 -9.89 1.19
N ILE A 182 15.35 -9.93 2.51
CA ILE A 182 14.05 -10.11 3.15
C ILE A 182 13.14 -8.91 2.87
N VAL A 183 13.62 -7.68 3.09
CA VAL A 183 12.84 -6.46 2.84
C VAL A 183 12.41 -6.34 1.39
N LEU A 184 13.28 -6.69 0.42
CA LEU A 184 12.92 -6.67 -1.01
C LEU A 184 11.80 -7.67 -1.34
N ILE A 185 11.80 -8.85 -0.74
CA ILE A 185 10.72 -9.83 -0.91
C ILE A 185 9.39 -9.23 -0.49
N TYR A 186 9.31 -8.63 0.70
CA TYR A 186 8.09 -8.01 1.20
C TYR A 186 7.73 -6.74 0.43
N THR A 187 8.71 -5.98 -0.06
CA THR A 187 8.50 -4.81 -0.91
C THR A 187 7.82 -5.19 -2.24
N VAL A 188 8.36 -6.22 -2.92
CA VAL A 188 7.78 -6.73 -4.17
C VAL A 188 6.41 -7.37 -3.92
N PHE A 189 6.26 -8.13 -2.84
CA PHE A 189 4.98 -8.69 -2.43
C PHE A 189 3.92 -7.59 -2.22
N ALA A 190 4.24 -6.56 -1.44
CA ALA A 190 3.34 -5.44 -1.17
C ALA A 190 2.96 -4.68 -2.45
N PHE A 191 3.93 -4.48 -3.35
CA PHE A 191 3.71 -3.87 -4.66
C PHE A 191 2.71 -4.68 -5.50
N MET A 192 2.98 -5.97 -5.70
CA MET A 192 2.15 -6.85 -6.53
C MET A 192 0.74 -7.00 -5.98
N MET A 193 0.61 -7.24 -4.68
CA MET A 193 -0.69 -7.37 -4.02
C MET A 193 -1.53 -6.11 -4.15
N THR A 194 -0.90 -4.94 -3.98
CA THR A 194 -1.58 -3.64 -4.13
C THR A 194 -1.98 -3.40 -5.57
N LEU A 195 -1.11 -3.69 -6.54
CA LEU A 195 -1.38 -3.53 -7.97
C LEU A 195 -2.60 -4.36 -8.40
N ILE A 196 -2.62 -5.64 -8.03
CA ILE A 196 -3.74 -6.52 -8.32
C ILE A 196 -5.03 -5.98 -7.71
N ARG A 197 -4.97 -5.55 -6.45
CA ARG A 197 -6.13 -5.03 -5.73
C ARG A 197 -6.66 -3.72 -6.33
N GLU A 198 -5.80 -2.80 -6.74
CA GLU A 198 -6.25 -1.54 -7.37
C GLU A 198 -6.91 -1.82 -8.73
N ILE A 199 -6.41 -2.75 -9.55
CA ILE A 199 -7.08 -3.16 -10.80
C ILE A 199 -8.46 -3.79 -10.50
N VAL A 200 -8.59 -4.61 -9.46
CA VAL A 200 -9.89 -5.19 -9.03
C VAL A 200 -10.86 -4.08 -8.59
N LYS A 201 -10.40 -3.02 -7.92
CA LYS A 201 -11.23 -1.87 -7.58
C LYS A 201 -11.69 -1.10 -8.80
N ASP A 202 -10.81 -0.91 -9.78
CA ASP A 202 -11.18 -0.29 -11.05
C ASP A 202 -12.27 -1.11 -11.77
N MET A 203 -12.22 -2.45 -11.68
CA MET A 203 -13.30 -3.30 -12.20
C MET A 203 -14.62 -3.14 -11.42
N GLU A 204 -14.57 -2.93 -10.09
CA GLU A 204 -15.75 -2.64 -9.26
C GLU A 204 -16.37 -1.29 -9.65
N ASP A 205 -15.55 -0.28 -9.89
CA ASP A 205 -15.98 1.11 -10.10
C ASP A 205 -16.15 1.50 -11.60
N VAL A 206 -16.03 0.55 -12.55
CA VAL A 206 -15.99 0.77 -14.01
C VAL A 206 -17.15 1.61 -14.56
N LYS A 207 -18.35 1.54 -13.97
CA LYS A 207 -19.53 2.31 -14.43
C LYS A 207 -19.38 3.80 -14.18
N GLY A 208 -18.91 4.17 -12.97
CA GLY A 208 -18.63 5.55 -12.62
C GLY A 208 -17.42 6.08 -13.37
N ASP A 209 -16.34 5.32 -13.42
CA ASP A 209 -15.12 5.67 -14.12
C ASP A 209 -15.40 6.00 -15.60
N GLY A 210 -16.19 5.16 -16.26
CA GLY A 210 -16.61 5.41 -17.66
C GLY A 210 -17.45 6.70 -17.84
N ARG A 211 -18.33 6.99 -16.87
CA ARG A 211 -19.16 8.20 -16.91
C ARG A 211 -18.37 9.49 -16.70
N PHE A 212 -17.36 9.46 -15.84
CA PHE A 212 -16.52 10.62 -15.51
C PHE A 212 -15.22 10.69 -16.30
N HIS A 213 -15.14 9.96 -17.42
CA HIS A 213 -14.00 9.94 -18.33
C HIS A 213 -12.68 9.51 -17.68
N CYS A 214 -12.73 8.70 -16.61
CA CYS A 214 -11.55 8.04 -16.07
C CYS A 214 -11.15 6.89 -17.00
N ARG A 215 -9.90 6.91 -17.46
CA ARG A 215 -9.36 5.94 -18.42
C ARG A 215 -8.69 4.77 -17.69
N THR A 216 -9.41 4.14 -16.74
CA THR A 216 -8.89 2.95 -16.03
C THR A 216 -8.77 1.73 -16.95
N ILE A 217 -7.99 0.73 -16.54
CA ILE A 217 -7.74 -0.50 -17.34
C ILE A 217 -9.04 -1.11 -17.86
N PRO A 218 -10.08 -1.37 -17.02
CA PRO A 218 -11.32 -1.97 -17.51
C PRO A 218 -12.12 -1.06 -18.44
N VAL A 219 -11.98 0.27 -18.31
CA VAL A 219 -12.65 1.24 -19.21
C VAL A 219 -12.00 1.27 -20.58
N VAL A 220 -10.66 1.29 -20.65
CA VAL A 220 -9.92 1.46 -21.92
C VAL A 220 -9.73 0.12 -22.65
N TRP A 221 -9.35 -0.92 -21.93
CA TRP A 221 -9.02 -2.22 -22.53
C TRP A 221 -10.13 -3.26 -22.38
N GLY A 222 -11.21 -2.90 -21.70
CA GLY A 222 -12.36 -3.76 -21.47
C GLY A 222 -12.21 -4.68 -20.26
N MET A 223 -13.37 -5.10 -19.73
CA MET A 223 -13.46 -5.91 -18.51
C MET A 223 -12.73 -7.26 -18.65
N LYS A 224 -12.86 -7.95 -19.80
CA LYS A 224 -12.21 -9.25 -20.04
C LYS A 224 -10.68 -9.15 -19.98
N THR A 225 -10.12 -8.10 -20.57
CA THR A 225 -8.67 -7.85 -20.54
C THR A 225 -8.20 -7.58 -19.11
N ALA A 226 -8.92 -6.75 -18.34
CA ALA A 226 -8.61 -6.49 -16.93
C ALA A 226 -8.61 -7.78 -16.10
N GLN A 227 -9.58 -8.66 -16.29
CA GLN A 227 -9.66 -9.96 -15.61
C GLN A 227 -8.47 -10.86 -15.96
N ILE A 228 -8.09 -10.94 -17.23
CA ILE A 228 -6.93 -11.73 -17.67
C ILE A 228 -5.64 -11.18 -17.03
N ILE A 229 -5.46 -9.86 -17.02
CA ILE A 229 -4.30 -9.22 -16.39
C ILE A 229 -4.23 -9.57 -14.90
N VAL A 230 -5.35 -9.47 -14.18
CA VAL A 230 -5.41 -9.78 -12.74
C VAL A 230 -5.09 -11.26 -12.48
N ILE A 231 -5.61 -12.19 -13.30
CA ILE A 231 -5.29 -13.62 -13.21
C ILE A 231 -3.79 -13.85 -13.46
N ALA A 232 -3.22 -13.28 -14.52
CA ALA A 232 -1.82 -13.43 -14.86
C ALA A 232 -0.90 -12.87 -13.76
N LEU A 233 -1.17 -11.65 -13.26
CA LEU A 233 -0.39 -11.05 -12.18
C LEU A 233 -0.49 -11.87 -10.88
N SER A 234 -1.67 -12.39 -10.54
CA SER A 234 -1.84 -13.21 -9.34
C SER A 234 -1.12 -14.56 -9.47
N PHE A 235 -1.11 -15.16 -10.66
CA PHE A 235 -0.34 -16.38 -10.94
C PHE A 235 1.16 -16.14 -10.78
N VAL A 236 1.69 -15.08 -11.40
CA VAL A 236 3.11 -14.69 -11.30
C VAL A 236 3.49 -14.41 -9.84
N THR A 237 2.61 -13.74 -9.09
CA THR A 237 2.86 -13.45 -7.68
C THR A 237 2.89 -14.74 -6.85
N CYS A 238 1.94 -15.64 -7.05
CA CYS A 238 1.89 -16.92 -6.35
C CYS A 238 3.13 -17.78 -6.67
N LEU A 239 3.51 -17.87 -7.93
CA LEU A 239 4.70 -18.59 -8.37
C LEU A 239 5.98 -17.98 -7.77
N GLY A 240 6.10 -16.64 -7.80
CA GLY A 240 7.21 -15.92 -7.18
C GLY A 240 7.34 -16.19 -5.69
N ILE A 241 6.24 -16.17 -4.95
CA ILE A 241 6.21 -16.52 -3.51
C ILE A 241 6.70 -17.95 -3.29
N SER A 242 6.23 -18.91 -4.10
CA SER A 242 6.61 -20.33 -3.94
C SER A 242 8.10 -20.57 -4.19
N ILE A 243 8.71 -19.89 -5.16
CA ILE A 243 10.14 -19.97 -5.43
C ILE A 243 10.97 -19.33 -4.31
N ILE A 244 10.52 -18.18 -3.81
CA ILE A 244 11.21 -17.44 -2.76
C ILE A 244 11.11 -18.17 -1.43
N GLU A 245 9.97 -18.80 -1.15
CA GLU A 245 9.72 -19.57 0.06
C GLU A 245 10.72 -20.71 0.22
N GLU A 246 10.98 -21.46 -0.84
CA GLU A 246 11.96 -22.55 -0.80
C GLU A 246 13.35 -22.04 -0.36
N LYS A 247 13.76 -20.87 -0.84
CA LYS A 247 15.02 -20.22 -0.44
C LYS A 247 14.99 -19.72 1.02
N LEU A 248 13.91 -19.04 1.42
CA LEU A 248 13.76 -18.54 2.79
C LEU A 248 13.78 -19.67 3.82
N SER A 249 13.10 -20.78 3.51
CA SER A 249 13.07 -21.96 4.38
C SER A 249 14.45 -22.63 4.49
N LYS A 250 15.18 -22.77 3.36
CA LYS A 250 16.50 -23.41 3.31
C LYS A 250 17.60 -22.54 3.91
N ASP A 251 17.63 -21.26 3.56
CA ASP A 251 18.73 -20.36 3.93
C ASP A 251 18.59 -19.81 5.35
N PHE A 252 17.36 -19.63 5.85
CA PHE A 252 17.09 -18.95 7.12
C PHE A 252 16.26 -19.77 8.12
N GLY A 253 15.74 -20.94 7.74
CA GLY A 253 14.91 -21.77 8.61
C GLY A 253 13.53 -21.17 8.94
N PHE A 254 13.05 -20.19 8.19
CA PHE A 254 11.79 -19.46 8.44
C PHE A 254 10.55 -20.24 7.98
N THR A 255 10.34 -21.43 8.57
CA THR A 255 9.26 -22.34 8.13
C THR A 255 7.85 -21.76 8.30
N ILE A 256 7.53 -21.15 9.44
CA ILE A 256 6.21 -20.56 9.69
C ILE A 256 5.96 -19.37 8.76
N THR A 257 6.94 -18.48 8.61
CA THR A 257 6.89 -17.34 7.66
C THR A 257 6.59 -17.83 6.26
N SER A 258 7.28 -18.87 5.82
CA SER A 258 7.13 -19.49 4.51
C SER A 258 5.72 -20.03 4.30
N TYR A 259 5.17 -20.80 5.23
CA TYR A 259 3.80 -21.30 5.15
C TYR A 259 2.75 -20.18 5.10
N MET A 260 2.93 -19.12 5.88
CA MET A 260 2.00 -17.98 5.85
C MET A 260 2.07 -17.23 4.52
N LEU A 261 3.25 -17.03 3.94
CA LEU A 261 3.40 -16.42 2.62
C LEU A 261 2.76 -17.26 1.53
N ILE A 262 2.99 -18.58 1.54
CA ILE A 262 2.34 -19.51 0.63
C ILE A 262 0.81 -19.44 0.78
N ALA A 263 0.30 -19.50 1.99
CA ALA A 263 -1.14 -19.43 2.26
C ALA A 263 -1.74 -18.12 1.72
N SER A 264 -1.03 -16.99 1.87
CA SER A 264 -1.46 -15.71 1.31
C SER A 264 -1.47 -15.72 -0.22
N GLY A 265 -0.47 -16.32 -0.85
CA GLY A 265 -0.39 -16.47 -2.32
C GLY A 265 -1.49 -17.36 -2.88
N PHE A 266 -1.78 -18.50 -2.25
CA PHE A 266 -2.88 -19.37 -2.65
C PHE A 266 -4.26 -18.73 -2.44
N LEU A 267 -4.45 -18.01 -1.35
CA LEU A 267 -5.68 -17.26 -1.10
C LEU A 267 -5.89 -16.16 -2.15
N LEU A 268 -4.82 -15.44 -2.49
CA LEU A 268 -4.82 -14.45 -3.58
C LEU A 268 -5.25 -15.12 -4.89
N PHE A 269 -4.47 -16.10 -5.35
CA PHE A 269 -4.67 -16.71 -6.66
C PHE A 269 -5.99 -17.45 -6.76
N GLY A 270 -6.36 -18.22 -5.73
CA GLY A 270 -7.63 -18.94 -5.69
C GLY A 270 -8.85 -18.01 -5.74
N CYS A 271 -8.83 -16.92 -4.95
CA CYS A 271 -9.91 -15.93 -4.97
C CYS A 271 -10.01 -15.24 -6.34
N VAL A 272 -8.87 -14.83 -6.91
CA VAL A 272 -8.83 -14.17 -8.21
C VAL A 272 -9.31 -15.12 -9.31
N LEU A 273 -8.84 -16.36 -9.31
CA LEU A 273 -9.21 -17.36 -10.31
C LEU A 273 -10.72 -17.64 -10.28
N VAL A 274 -11.26 -17.97 -9.11
CA VAL A 274 -12.69 -18.30 -8.94
C VAL A 274 -13.58 -17.12 -9.34
N ALA A 275 -13.29 -15.92 -8.83
CA ALA A 275 -14.10 -14.75 -9.11
C ALA A 275 -14.11 -14.38 -10.60
N ASN A 276 -12.94 -14.37 -11.25
CA ASN A 276 -12.86 -13.92 -12.64
C ASN A 276 -13.29 -15.00 -13.63
N THR A 277 -12.98 -16.28 -13.40
CA THR A 277 -13.47 -17.38 -14.26
C THR A 277 -14.99 -17.47 -14.24
N TYR A 278 -15.61 -17.38 -13.06
CA TYR A 278 -17.04 -17.36 -12.94
C TYR A 278 -17.68 -16.20 -13.71
N SER A 279 -17.09 -15.00 -13.62
CA SER A 279 -17.56 -13.81 -14.33
C SER A 279 -17.38 -13.94 -15.86
N LEU A 280 -16.30 -14.57 -16.34
CA LEU A 280 -16.05 -14.81 -17.77
C LEU A 280 -17.05 -15.80 -18.38
N ILE A 281 -17.50 -16.80 -17.61
CA ILE A 281 -18.40 -17.86 -18.08
C ILE A 281 -19.87 -17.39 -18.06
N THR A 282 -20.28 -16.63 -17.04
CA THR A 282 -21.71 -16.38 -16.79
C THR A 282 -22.29 -15.15 -17.49
N ASP A 283 -21.45 -14.27 -18.03
CA ASP A 283 -21.80 -13.01 -18.75
C ASP A 283 -22.91 -12.14 -18.07
N LYS A 284 -23.20 -12.36 -16.78
CA LYS A 284 -24.24 -11.64 -16.01
C LYS A 284 -23.69 -10.38 -15.38
N ARG A 285 -23.79 -9.24 -16.12
CA ARG A 285 -23.31 -7.90 -15.70
C ARG A 285 -23.78 -7.41 -14.32
N ALA A 286 -25.01 -7.73 -13.91
CA ALA A 286 -25.57 -7.20 -12.65
C ALA A 286 -25.02 -7.85 -11.36
N ARG A 287 -24.32 -9.00 -11.46
CA ARG A 287 -23.77 -9.74 -10.31
C ARG A 287 -22.31 -9.39 -10.03
N ASN A 288 -21.64 -8.74 -10.99
CA ASN A 288 -20.20 -8.52 -10.98
C ASN A 288 -19.73 -7.51 -9.92
N ASP A 289 -20.48 -6.44 -9.66
CA ASP A 289 -20.07 -5.38 -8.71
C ASP A 289 -19.88 -5.93 -7.28
N LYS A 290 -20.82 -6.76 -6.79
CA LYS A 290 -20.71 -7.41 -5.47
C LYS A 290 -19.56 -8.41 -5.41
N GLN A 291 -19.29 -9.10 -6.49
CA GLN A 291 -18.24 -10.11 -6.59
C GLN A 291 -16.83 -9.46 -6.52
N PHE A 292 -16.62 -8.38 -7.26
CA PHE A 292 -15.36 -7.62 -7.19
C PHE A 292 -15.15 -6.97 -5.81
N HIS A 293 -16.23 -6.53 -5.18
CA HIS A 293 -16.16 -6.04 -3.80
C HIS A 293 -15.67 -7.11 -2.82
N ILE A 294 -16.28 -8.33 -2.87
CA ILE A 294 -15.84 -9.46 -2.04
C ILE A 294 -14.38 -9.82 -2.36
N GLN A 295 -14.02 -9.88 -3.63
CA GLN A 295 -12.65 -10.14 -4.06
C GLN A 295 -11.68 -9.12 -3.47
N SER A 296 -11.99 -7.83 -3.52
CA SER A 296 -11.17 -6.77 -2.91
C SER A 296 -10.99 -6.93 -1.40
N ILE A 297 -12.01 -7.45 -0.68
CA ILE A 297 -11.91 -7.76 0.75
C ILE A 297 -10.98 -8.95 0.99
N VAL A 298 -11.15 -10.04 0.23
CA VAL A 298 -10.29 -11.24 0.37
C VAL A 298 -8.83 -10.92 0.07
N LEU A 299 -8.57 -10.06 -0.93
CA LEU A 299 -7.22 -9.57 -1.23
C LEU A 299 -6.60 -8.82 -0.05
N LYS A 300 -7.37 -8.00 0.68
CA LYS A 300 -6.89 -7.35 1.90
C LYS A 300 -6.52 -8.36 3.00
N ILE A 301 -7.32 -9.41 3.16
CA ILE A 301 -7.04 -10.47 4.14
C ILE A 301 -5.75 -11.19 3.76
N SER A 302 -5.59 -11.53 2.48
CA SER A 302 -4.36 -12.13 1.95
C SER A 302 -3.13 -11.25 2.21
N MET A 303 -3.23 -9.94 1.93
CA MET A 303 -2.17 -8.97 2.25
C MET A 303 -1.83 -8.96 3.75
N LEU A 304 -2.84 -8.97 4.62
CA LEU A 304 -2.64 -8.96 6.06
C LEU A 304 -1.93 -10.22 6.55
N ILE A 305 -2.30 -11.40 6.03
CA ILE A 305 -1.61 -12.67 6.34
C ILE A 305 -0.13 -12.57 5.95
N GLY A 306 0.16 -12.04 4.73
CA GLY A 306 1.54 -11.82 4.30
C GLY A 306 2.31 -10.85 5.20
N VAL A 307 1.69 -9.76 5.66
CA VAL A 307 2.32 -8.83 6.60
C VAL A 307 2.58 -9.49 7.96
N LEU A 308 1.62 -10.24 8.48
CA LEU A 308 1.75 -10.93 9.78
C LEU A 308 2.82 -12.03 9.77
N SER A 309 3.16 -12.58 8.60
CA SER A 309 4.25 -13.56 8.47
C SER A 309 5.60 -13.01 8.93
N MET A 310 5.80 -11.67 8.89
CA MET A 310 7.03 -11.03 9.38
C MET A 310 7.27 -11.24 10.87
N ILE A 311 6.23 -11.50 11.68
CA ILE A 311 6.34 -11.72 13.12
C ILE A 311 7.24 -12.94 13.46
N PHE A 312 7.30 -13.90 12.55
CA PHE A 312 8.03 -15.16 12.72
C PHE A 312 9.44 -15.13 12.10
N ILE A 313 9.88 -13.97 11.61
CA ILE A 313 11.26 -13.72 11.21
C ILE A 313 12.05 -13.39 12.49
N LYS A 314 12.94 -14.31 12.89
CA LYS A 314 13.83 -14.13 14.06
C LYS A 314 15.25 -14.48 13.70
#